data_d20d878e82cd10f8279879a8c35f2535
#
_entry.id   d20d878e82cd10f8279879a8c35f2535
#
_cell.length_a   1.000
_cell.length_b   1.000
_cell.length_c   1.000
_cell.angle_alpha   90.00
_cell.angle_beta   90.00
_cell.angle_gamma   90.00
#
_symmetry.space_group_name_H-M   'P 1'
#
loop_
_entity.id
_entity.type
_entity.pdbx_description
1 polymer ?
#
loop_
_entity_poly.entity_id
_entity_poly.type
_entity_poly.pdbx_seq_one_letter_code
_entity_poly.pdbx_strand_id
1 'polypeptide(L)'
;MSVLRFFFVILRGNFIGMTITELQQQYAAHPNMAVMKRLLKDTSVQTVFCGGLCASAASLFSSVLVQEGGCPFVFILGDLEEAGYFYHDLTQILGTEKVLFFPSSFRRSIKYGQKDAANEILRTEVLSRLQKGEEGLCIVTYPDALAEKVVSRKELSDKTLKLNVGEKVDTTFITDVLHSYGFEYVDYVYEPGQYAVRGSIIDVFSFASEYPYRIDFFGDEVESIRTFEVESQLSREKKSGVSIVPDLAVTGDVTTSFLDFIPKDTTLAMRDFLWLREQIGRAHV
;
A
#
# COMPACT_ATOMS: atom_id res chain seq x y z
N MET A 1 19.34 6.37 -23.17
CA MET A 1 19.58 5.87 -21.81
C MET A 1 20.48 6.86 -21.09
N SER A 2 19.94 7.61 -20.15
CA SER A 2 20.72 8.59 -19.36
C SER A 2 21.32 7.87 -18.15
N VAL A 3 22.65 7.96 -17.99
CA VAL A 3 23.36 7.33 -16.86
C VAL A 3 23.74 8.43 -15.87
N LEU A 4 23.14 8.37 -14.68
CA LEU A 4 23.50 9.23 -13.55
C LEU A 4 24.36 8.42 -12.57
N ARG A 5 25.61 8.88 -12.35
CA ARG A 5 26.48 8.30 -11.32
C ARG A 5 26.46 9.19 -10.09
N PHE A 6 25.96 8.64 -9.00
CA PHE A 6 26.06 9.27 -7.69
C PHE A 6 27.42 8.89 -7.08
N PHE A 7 28.34 9.86 -6.96
CA PHE A 7 29.53 9.68 -6.17
C PHE A 7 29.17 9.93 -4.71
N PHE A 8 29.58 9.02 -3.84
CA PHE A 8 29.51 9.27 -2.41
C PHE A 8 30.31 10.51 -2.10
N VAL A 9 29.65 11.57 -1.69
CA VAL A 9 30.30 12.66 -0.99
C VAL A 9 30.65 12.10 0.38
N ILE A 10 31.94 11.81 0.61
CA ILE A 10 32.46 11.59 1.96
C ILE A 10 32.27 12.94 2.65
N LEU A 11 31.22 13.07 3.40
CA LEU A 11 30.98 14.26 4.19
C LEU A 11 32.03 14.29 5.27
N ARG A 12 33.06 15.13 5.10
CA ARG A 12 34.07 15.43 6.13
C ARG A 12 33.40 16.44 7.08
N GLY A 13 32.68 15.94 8.09
CA GLY A 13 32.08 16.76 9.12
C GLY A 13 31.70 15.94 10.34
N ASN A 14 31.52 16.57 11.47
CA ASN A 14 31.00 15.93 12.68
C ASN A 14 29.54 15.54 12.47
N PHE A 15 29.28 14.26 12.16
CA PHE A 15 27.94 13.69 12.04
C PHE A 15 27.26 13.42 13.40
N ILE A 16 27.87 13.81 14.49
CA ILE A 16 27.30 13.67 15.82
C ILE A 16 26.12 14.65 15.94
N GLY A 17 24.89 14.11 15.85
CA GLY A 17 23.65 14.88 16.02
C GLY A 17 22.91 15.29 14.73
N MET A 18 23.34 14.84 13.54
CA MET A 18 22.58 15.10 12.31
C MET A 18 21.26 14.31 12.29
N THR A 19 20.17 14.99 12.06
CA THR A 19 18.83 14.39 11.93
C THR A 19 18.64 13.78 10.55
N ILE A 20 17.66 12.86 10.42
CA ILE A 20 17.25 12.29 9.11
C ILE A 20 16.84 13.40 8.13
N THR A 21 16.10 14.40 8.62
CA THR A 21 15.67 15.55 7.82
C THR A 21 16.84 16.36 7.26
N GLU A 22 17.85 16.62 8.06
CA GLU A 22 19.07 17.32 7.59
C GLU A 22 19.80 16.51 6.55
N LEU A 23 19.87 15.18 6.72
CA LEU A 23 20.49 14.28 5.73
C LEU A 23 19.69 14.26 4.42
N GLN A 24 18.36 14.23 4.47
CA GLN A 24 17.51 14.34 3.28
C GLN A 24 17.74 15.67 2.55
N GLN A 25 17.87 16.79 3.26
CA GLN A 25 18.19 18.10 2.66
C GLN A 25 19.51 18.09 1.91
N GLN A 26 20.51 17.37 2.40
CA GLN A 26 21.80 17.20 1.71
C GLN A 26 21.61 16.45 0.37
N TYR A 27 20.81 15.36 0.38
CA TYR A 27 20.46 14.64 -0.85
C TYR A 27 19.66 15.51 -1.81
N ALA A 28 18.69 16.27 -1.30
CA ALA A 28 17.87 17.18 -2.10
C ALA A 28 18.69 18.29 -2.77
N ALA A 29 19.73 18.80 -2.09
CA ALA A 29 20.63 19.83 -2.61
C ALA A 29 21.68 19.29 -3.61
N HIS A 30 21.79 17.97 -3.77
CA HIS A 30 22.78 17.38 -4.68
C HIS A 30 22.47 17.72 -6.15
N PRO A 31 23.45 18.17 -6.98
CA PRO A 31 23.19 18.56 -8.37
C PRO A 31 22.48 17.47 -9.20
N ASN A 32 22.82 16.20 -9.00
CA ASN A 32 22.19 15.10 -9.71
C ASN A 32 20.72 14.88 -9.32
N MET A 33 20.32 15.33 -8.14
CA MET A 33 18.90 15.29 -7.74
C MET A 33 18.06 16.25 -8.60
N ALA A 34 18.54 17.46 -8.86
CA ALA A 34 17.88 18.40 -9.75
C ALA A 34 17.76 17.86 -11.19
N VAL A 35 18.81 17.16 -11.66
CA VAL A 35 18.77 16.47 -12.97
C VAL A 35 17.74 15.35 -12.97
N MET A 36 17.72 14.53 -11.93
CA MET A 36 16.79 13.41 -11.80
C MET A 36 15.33 13.88 -11.80
N LYS A 37 15.01 14.91 -11.01
CA LYS A 37 13.68 15.52 -10.97
C LYS A 37 13.21 16.03 -12.34
N ARG A 38 14.10 16.61 -13.13
CA ARG A 38 13.83 17.03 -14.49
C ARG A 38 13.56 15.84 -15.41
N LEU A 39 14.39 14.78 -15.32
CA LEU A 39 14.24 13.58 -16.14
C LEU A 39 12.95 12.83 -15.84
N LEU A 40 12.51 12.79 -14.59
CA LEU A 40 11.21 12.16 -14.21
C LEU A 40 9.99 12.91 -14.79
N LYS A 41 10.12 14.22 -15.04
CA LYS A 41 9.07 15.03 -15.66
C LYS A 41 9.10 15.02 -17.20
N ASP A 42 10.17 14.54 -17.78
CA ASP A 42 10.36 14.49 -19.24
C ASP A 42 9.78 13.19 -19.79
N THR A 43 8.62 13.26 -20.40
CA THR A 43 7.91 12.11 -20.99
C THR A 43 8.66 11.41 -22.13
N SER A 44 9.69 12.05 -22.71
CA SER A 44 10.56 11.42 -23.72
C SER A 44 11.60 10.49 -23.11
N VAL A 45 11.85 10.58 -21.79
CA VAL A 45 12.81 9.77 -21.04
C VAL A 45 12.08 8.57 -20.44
N GLN A 46 12.31 7.39 -20.98
CA GLN A 46 11.68 6.15 -20.51
C GLN A 46 12.48 5.45 -19.40
N THR A 47 13.81 5.62 -19.36
CA THR A 47 14.67 4.90 -18.42
C THR A 47 15.83 5.76 -17.98
N VAL A 48 16.06 5.82 -16.67
CA VAL A 48 17.21 6.47 -16.03
C VAL A 48 17.96 5.43 -15.21
N PHE A 49 19.27 5.34 -15.40
CA PHE A 49 20.14 4.48 -14.59
C PHE A 49 20.82 5.31 -13.49
N CYS A 50 20.61 4.93 -12.23
CA CYS A 50 21.25 5.54 -11.06
C CYS A 50 22.32 4.59 -10.52
N GLY A 51 23.59 4.98 -10.61
CA GLY A 51 24.72 4.18 -10.09
C GLY A 51 25.27 4.76 -8.79
N GLY A 52 25.81 3.89 -7.92
CA GLY A 52 26.48 4.29 -6.67
C GLY A 52 25.57 4.40 -5.44
N LEU A 53 24.29 4.04 -5.56
CA LEU A 53 23.38 3.98 -4.42
C LEU A 53 23.52 2.62 -3.71
N CYS A 54 24.02 2.62 -2.48
CA CYS A 54 24.23 1.41 -1.67
C CYS A 54 23.50 1.53 -0.33
N ALA A 55 22.94 0.43 0.16
CA ALA A 55 22.26 0.35 1.45
C ALA A 55 21.26 1.50 1.63
N SER A 56 21.16 2.10 2.80
CA SER A 56 20.21 3.19 3.11
C SER A 56 20.42 4.48 2.30
N ALA A 57 21.51 4.61 1.51
CA ALA A 57 21.64 5.70 0.55
C ALA A 57 20.59 5.64 -0.55
N ALA A 58 20.16 4.43 -0.93
CA ALA A 58 19.06 4.25 -1.87
C ALA A 58 17.73 4.71 -1.28
N SER A 59 17.44 4.38 -0.01
CA SER A 59 16.23 4.80 0.70
C SER A 59 16.17 6.32 0.87
N LEU A 60 17.27 6.96 1.28
CA LEU A 60 17.36 8.42 1.41
C LEU A 60 17.19 9.15 0.07
N PHE A 61 17.85 8.67 -0.98
CA PHE A 61 17.69 9.23 -2.33
C PHE A 61 16.25 9.10 -2.82
N SER A 62 15.65 7.91 -2.67
CA SER A 62 14.28 7.63 -3.08
C SER A 62 13.27 8.47 -2.31
N SER A 63 13.48 8.68 -1.01
CA SER A 63 12.57 9.49 -0.19
C SER A 63 12.44 10.93 -0.69
N VAL A 64 13.53 11.53 -1.16
CA VAL A 64 13.50 12.88 -1.75
C VAL A 64 12.69 12.91 -3.06
N LEU A 65 12.79 11.85 -3.88
CA LEU A 65 12.03 11.77 -5.12
C LEU A 65 10.53 11.58 -4.86
N VAL A 66 10.17 10.72 -3.91
CA VAL A 66 8.78 10.45 -3.54
C VAL A 66 8.10 11.69 -2.99
N GLN A 67 8.77 12.47 -2.14
CA GLN A 67 8.20 13.70 -1.55
C GLN A 67 7.82 14.76 -2.60
N GLU A 68 8.53 14.80 -3.73
CA GLU A 68 8.31 15.79 -4.78
C GLU A 68 7.49 15.27 -5.96
N GLY A 69 7.27 13.96 -6.02
CA GLY A 69 6.51 13.30 -7.08
C GLY A 69 5.00 13.33 -6.79
N GLY A 70 4.20 13.73 -7.77
CA GLY A 70 2.73 13.58 -7.72
C GLY A 70 2.25 12.20 -8.13
N CYS A 71 3.07 11.41 -8.83
CA CYS A 71 2.76 10.05 -9.29
C CYS A 71 3.18 9.00 -8.26
N PRO A 72 2.54 7.82 -8.27
CA PRO A 72 2.98 6.71 -7.44
C PRO A 72 4.38 6.19 -7.81
N PHE A 73 5.11 5.70 -6.81
CA PHE A 73 6.36 4.96 -6.99
C PHE A 73 6.19 3.50 -6.59
N VAL A 74 6.72 2.59 -7.41
CA VAL A 74 6.84 1.17 -7.07
C VAL A 74 8.30 0.77 -7.07
N PHE A 75 8.82 0.43 -5.89
CA PHE A 75 10.18 -0.06 -5.67
C PHE A 75 10.18 -1.58 -5.66
N ILE A 76 10.89 -2.19 -6.62
CA ILE A 76 10.96 -3.63 -6.79
C ILE A 76 12.37 -4.07 -6.38
N LEU A 77 12.49 -4.62 -5.17
CA LEU A 77 13.75 -5.07 -4.56
C LEU A 77 14.03 -6.53 -4.96
N GLY A 78 15.19 -7.05 -4.55
CA GLY A 78 15.64 -8.37 -4.94
C GLY A 78 14.83 -9.52 -4.34
N ASP A 79 14.42 -9.39 -3.10
CA ASP A 79 13.68 -10.41 -2.36
C ASP A 79 12.90 -9.77 -1.18
N LEU A 80 12.22 -10.62 -0.42
CA LEU A 80 11.45 -10.21 0.75
C LEU A 80 12.30 -9.49 1.81
N GLU A 81 13.53 -9.95 2.04
CA GLU A 81 14.40 -9.39 3.08
C GLU A 81 14.87 -8.00 2.70
N GLU A 82 15.39 -7.83 1.48
CA GLU A 82 15.81 -6.52 0.95
C GLU A 82 14.62 -5.54 0.90
N ALA A 83 13.44 -6.02 0.46
CA ALA A 83 12.22 -5.22 0.44
C ALA A 83 11.77 -4.80 1.84
N GLY A 84 11.86 -5.69 2.83
CA GLY A 84 11.54 -5.40 4.22
C GLY A 84 12.43 -4.32 4.82
N TYR A 85 13.75 -4.38 4.60
CA TYR A 85 14.67 -3.33 5.06
C TYR A 85 14.42 -1.99 4.37
N PHE A 86 14.21 -2.00 3.07
CA PHE A 86 13.93 -0.78 2.31
C PHE A 86 12.60 -0.14 2.73
N TYR A 87 11.56 -0.95 2.92
CA TYR A 87 10.26 -0.50 3.45
C TYR A 87 10.42 0.13 4.84
N HIS A 88 11.14 -0.54 5.75
CA HIS A 88 11.40 -0.01 7.07
C HIS A 88 12.13 1.34 7.03
N ASP A 89 13.19 1.46 6.25
CA ASP A 89 13.92 2.72 6.07
C ASP A 89 12.97 3.83 5.57
N LEU A 90 12.19 3.56 4.52
CA LEU A 90 11.28 4.56 3.97
C LEU A 90 10.17 4.96 4.94
N THR A 91 9.64 4.03 5.74
CA THR A 91 8.64 4.37 6.77
C THR A 91 9.20 5.23 7.88
N GLN A 92 10.48 5.02 8.28
CA GLN A 92 11.16 5.88 9.24
C GLN A 92 11.42 7.30 8.68
N ILE A 93 11.61 7.43 7.38
CA ILE A 93 11.94 8.69 6.73
C ILE A 93 10.69 9.49 6.33
N LEU A 94 9.68 8.82 5.77
CA LEU A 94 8.48 9.43 5.15
C LEU A 94 7.22 9.31 6.01
N GLY A 95 7.26 8.48 7.05
CA GLY A 95 6.07 8.09 7.80
C GLY A 95 5.35 6.89 7.17
N THR A 96 4.41 6.32 7.92
CA THR A 96 3.69 5.09 7.52
C THR A 96 2.51 5.36 6.58
N GLU A 97 2.00 6.59 6.54
CA GLU A 97 0.77 6.90 5.81
C GLU A 97 0.86 6.70 4.29
N LYS A 98 2.02 6.99 3.68
CA LYS A 98 2.20 6.93 2.21
C LYS A 98 3.08 5.80 1.73
N VAL A 99 3.78 5.13 2.65
CA VAL A 99 4.68 4.01 2.34
C VAL A 99 3.94 2.72 2.60
N LEU A 100 3.74 1.92 1.55
CA LEU A 100 2.98 0.68 1.57
C LEU A 100 3.87 -0.50 1.23
N PHE A 101 3.60 -1.65 1.83
CA PHE A 101 4.26 -2.91 1.52
C PHE A 101 3.31 -3.82 0.75
N PHE A 102 3.78 -4.33 -0.39
CA PHE A 102 3.02 -5.28 -1.21
C PHE A 102 3.75 -6.63 -1.23
N PRO A 103 3.47 -7.52 -0.24
CA PRO A 103 4.14 -8.82 -0.12
C PRO A 103 3.52 -9.88 -1.02
N SER A 104 4.20 -11.04 -1.12
CA SER A 104 3.58 -12.30 -1.58
C SER A 104 2.50 -12.75 -0.59
N SER A 105 1.39 -13.29 -1.10
CA SER A 105 0.32 -13.84 -0.27
C SER A 105 0.74 -15.11 0.48
N PHE A 106 1.83 -15.74 0.09
CA PHE A 106 2.31 -17.00 0.65
C PHE A 106 3.49 -16.80 1.61
N ARG A 107 3.48 -17.48 2.75
CA ARG A 107 4.67 -17.62 3.62
C ARG A 107 5.55 -18.74 3.14
N ARG A 108 6.85 -18.49 2.94
CA ARG A 108 7.85 -19.53 2.60
C ARG A 108 7.98 -20.65 3.66
N SER A 109 7.58 -20.41 4.91
CA SER A 109 7.77 -21.32 6.04
C SER A 109 6.58 -22.20 6.40
N ILE A 110 5.42 -22.00 5.79
CA ILE A 110 4.21 -22.78 6.07
C ILE A 110 3.90 -23.66 4.86
N LYS A 111 3.36 -24.87 5.11
CA LYS A 111 3.00 -25.87 4.07
C LYS A 111 2.53 -25.20 2.78
N TYR A 112 3.10 -25.61 1.66
CA TYR A 112 2.74 -25.15 0.32
C TYR A 112 1.22 -24.94 0.18
N GLY A 113 0.80 -23.72 -0.18
CA GLY A 113 -0.59 -23.38 -0.50
C GLY A 113 -1.41 -22.70 0.59
N GLN A 114 -0.88 -22.44 1.79
CA GLN A 114 -1.59 -21.60 2.77
C GLN A 114 -1.22 -20.13 2.59
N LYS A 115 -2.24 -19.31 2.35
CA LYS A 115 -2.12 -17.85 2.29
C LYS A 115 -1.94 -17.29 3.71
N ASP A 116 -1.19 -16.20 3.82
CA ASP A 116 -1.02 -15.46 5.06
C ASP A 116 -2.02 -14.30 5.11
N ALA A 117 -2.95 -14.37 6.06
CA ALA A 117 -3.99 -13.35 6.21
C ALA A 117 -3.41 -11.92 6.39
N ALA A 118 -2.31 -11.78 7.12
CA ALA A 118 -1.66 -10.48 7.29
C ALA A 118 -1.12 -9.93 5.96
N ASN A 119 -0.53 -10.79 5.13
CA ASN A 119 -0.06 -10.38 3.80
C ASN A 119 -1.21 -10.02 2.86
N GLU A 120 -2.34 -10.72 2.93
CA GLU A 120 -3.53 -10.41 2.13
C GLU A 120 -4.12 -9.05 2.51
N ILE A 121 -4.11 -8.69 3.80
CA ILE A 121 -4.53 -7.36 4.27
C ILE A 121 -3.65 -6.28 3.65
N LEU A 122 -2.33 -6.42 3.71
CA LEU A 122 -1.38 -5.46 3.12
C LEU A 122 -1.58 -5.33 1.60
N ARG A 123 -1.80 -6.44 0.89
CA ARG A 123 -2.09 -6.44 -0.55
C ARG A 123 -3.40 -5.71 -0.84
N THR A 124 -4.45 -6.02 -0.08
CA THR A 124 -5.78 -5.41 -0.23
C THR A 124 -5.75 -3.90 0.03
N GLU A 125 -4.99 -3.47 1.03
CA GLU A 125 -4.77 -2.04 1.31
C GLU A 125 -4.14 -1.32 0.12
N VAL A 126 -3.05 -1.85 -0.44
CA VAL A 126 -2.38 -1.28 -1.62
C VAL A 126 -3.35 -1.15 -2.80
N LEU A 127 -4.08 -2.22 -3.13
CA LEU A 127 -5.04 -2.22 -4.24
C LEU A 127 -6.18 -1.20 -4.02
N SER A 128 -6.72 -1.15 -2.81
CA SER A 128 -7.79 -0.22 -2.44
C SER A 128 -7.35 1.24 -2.55
N ARG A 129 -6.15 1.58 -2.06
CA ARG A 129 -5.60 2.95 -2.10
C ARG A 129 -5.26 3.38 -3.53
N LEU A 130 -4.68 2.49 -4.34
CA LEU A 130 -4.48 2.71 -5.77
C LEU A 130 -5.81 2.90 -6.53
N GLN A 131 -6.85 2.16 -6.15
CA GLN A 131 -8.19 2.27 -6.73
C GLN A 131 -8.85 3.62 -6.42
N LYS A 132 -8.62 4.15 -5.21
CA LYS A 132 -9.10 5.49 -4.80
C LYS A 132 -8.35 6.64 -5.51
N GLY A 133 -7.23 6.35 -6.19
CA GLY A 133 -6.42 7.36 -6.85
C GLY A 133 -5.64 8.24 -5.86
N GLU A 134 -5.24 7.71 -4.72
CA GLU A 134 -4.44 8.45 -3.75
C GLU A 134 -3.08 8.82 -4.37
N GLU A 135 -2.72 10.10 -4.26
CA GLU A 135 -1.48 10.64 -4.83
C GLU A 135 -0.26 10.40 -3.92
N GLY A 136 0.91 10.27 -4.56
CA GLY A 136 2.21 10.19 -3.86
C GLY A 136 2.40 8.90 -3.07
N LEU A 137 1.72 7.82 -3.44
CA LEU A 137 1.94 6.51 -2.83
C LEU A 137 3.31 5.95 -3.18
N CYS A 138 3.97 5.39 -2.18
CA CYS A 138 5.24 4.68 -2.29
C CYS A 138 5.02 3.21 -1.95
N ILE A 139 5.11 2.34 -2.96
CA ILE A 139 4.86 0.91 -2.80
C ILE A 139 6.17 0.16 -2.89
N VAL A 140 6.48 -0.66 -1.89
CA VAL A 140 7.67 -1.51 -1.86
C VAL A 140 7.25 -2.96 -2.06
N THR A 141 7.91 -3.66 -2.98
CA THR A 141 7.58 -5.04 -3.35
C THR A 141 8.82 -5.80 -3.85
N TYR A 142 8.63 -7.05 -4.26
CA TYR A 142 9.66 -7.95 -4.77
C TYR A 142 9.08 -8.95 -5.79
N PRO A 143 9.90 -9.70 -6.56
CA PRO A 143 9.45 -10.50 -7.70
C PRO A 143 8.37 -11.53 -7.38
N ASP A 144 8.49 -12.28 -6.25
CA ASP A 144 7.51 -13.30 -5.89
C ASP A 144 6.10 -12.70 -5.72
N ALA A 145 6.00 -11.50 -5.13
CA ALA A 145 4.74 -10.80 -4.94
C ALA A 145 4.13 -10.32 -6.27
N LEU A 146 4.98 -9.89 -7.21
CA LEU A 146 4.57 -9.43 -8.54
C LEU A 146 4.16 -10.57 -9.47
N ALA A 147 4.67 -11.78 -9.25
CA ALA A 147 4.30 -12.96 -9.99
C ALA A 147 2.86 -13.40 -9.71
N GLU A 148 2.32 -13.04 -8.54
CA GLU A 148 0.95 -13.34 -8.18
C GLU A 148 -0.04 -12.38 -8.85
N LYS A 149 -1.13 -12.95 -9.34
CA LYS A 149 -2.24 -12.15 -9.89
C LYS A 149 -3.00 -11.44 -8.76
N VAL A 150 -3.62 -10.34 -9.13
CA VAL A 150 -4.50 -9.54 -8.28
C VAL A 150 -5.90 -9.45 -8.90
N VAL A 151 -6.90 -9.08 -8.13
CA VAL A 151 -8.26 -8.80 -8.65
C VAL A 151 -8.22 -7.62 -9.63
N SER A 152 -9.09 -7.63 -10.62
CA SER A 152 -9.20 -6.50 -11.54
C SER A 152 -9.76 -5.25 -10.86
N ARG A 153 -9.47 -4.05 -11.41
CA ARG A 153 -10.03 -2.79 -10.89
C ARG A 153 -11.55 -2.79 -10.87
N LYS A 154 -12.18 -3.38 -11.88
CA LYS A 154 -13.63 -3.47 -11.97
C LYS A 154 -14.18 -4.34 -10.84
N GLU A 155 -13.62 -5.51 -10.65
CA GLU A 155 -14.07 -6.44 -9.62
C GLU A 155 -13.87 -5.88 -8.20
N LEU A 156 -12.73 -5.22 -7.96
CA LEU A 156 -12.50 -4.52 -6.69
C LEU A 156 -13.57 -3.44 -6.45
N SER A 157 -13.93 -2.67 -7.49
CA SER A 157 -14.99 -1.66 -7.38
C SER A 157 -16.37 -2.29 -7.09
N ASP A 158 -16.69 -3.37 -7.80
CA ASP A 158 -17.99 -4.06 -7.67
C ASP A 158 -18.15 -4.74 -6.29
N LYS A 159 -17.02 -5.17 -5.70
CA LYS A 159 -16.97 -5.81 -4.35
C LYS A 159 -16.61 -4.85 -3.22
N THR A 160 -16.66 -3.54 -3.43
CA THR A 160 -16.44 -2.55 -2.38
C THR A 160 -17.76 -1.92 -1.95
N LEU A 161 -18.19 -2.18 -0.73
CA LEU A 161 -19.34 -1.48 -0.13
C LEU A 161 -18.89 -0.09 0.35
N LYS A 162 -19.50 0.96 -0.20
CA LYS A 162 -19.26 2.35 0.20
C LYS A 162 -20.46 2.89 0.93
N LEU A 163 -20.22 3.54 2.06
CA LEU A 163 -21.23 4.21 2.86
C LEU A 163 -20.74 5.61 3.24
N ASN A 164 -21.64 6.58 3.21
CA ASN A 164 -21.34 7.96 3.58
C ASN A 164 -22.29 8.45 4.66
N VAL A 165 -21.84 9.38 5.50
CA VAL A 165 -22.68 10.03 6.50
C VAL A 165 -23.81 10.78 5.80
N GLY A 166 -25.04 10.63 6.29
CA GLY A 166 -26.27 11.17 5.69
C GLY A 166 -26.88 10.30 4.59
N GLU A 167 -26.25 9.18 4.24
CA GLU A 167 -26.79 8.23 3.27
C GLU A 167 -27.91 7.39 3.91
N LYS A 168 -28.99 7.16 3.15
CA LYS A 168 -30.09 6.29 3.59
C LYS A 168 -29.89 4.90 3.01
N VAL A 169 -29.73 3.94 3.89
CA VAL A 169 -29.52 2.54 3.53
C VAL A 169 -30.06 1.63 4.62
N ASP A 170 -30.76 0.57 4.21
CA ASP A 170 -31.29 -0.44 5.13
C ASP A 170 -30.13 -1.21 5.78
N THR A 171 -30.13 -1.29 7.11
CA THR A 171 -29.15 -2.04 7.88
C THR A 171 -29.14 -3.54 7.54
N THR A 172 -30.31 -4.10 7.17
CA THR A 172 -30.44 -5.48 6.70
C THR A 172 -29.67 -5.69 5.40
N PHE A 173 -29.79 -4.76 4.45
CA PHE A 173 -29.03 -4.80 3.20
C PHE A 173 -27.51 -4.82 3.47
N ILE A 174 -27.03 -3.99 4.42
CA ILE A 174 -25.61 -3.95 4.76
C ILE A 174 -25.15 -5.31 5.32
N THR A 175 -25.92 -5.89 6.25
CA THR A 175 -25.57 -7.18 6.85
C THR A 175 -25.59 -8.31 5.84
N ASP A 176 -26.53 -8.31 4.89
CA ASP A 176 -26.61 -9.28 3.80
C ASP A 176 -25.39 -9.17 2.87
N VAL A 177 -24.97 -7.93 2.53
CA VAL A 177 -23.75 -7.70 1.75
C VAL A 177 -22.52 -8.17 2.49
N LEU A 178 -22.36 -7.84 3.78
CA LEU A 178 -21.22 -8.29 4.60
C LEU A 178 -21.16 -9.82 4.66
N HIS A 179 -22.31 -10.47 4.87
CA HIS A 179 -22.38 -11.93 4.85
C HIS A 179 -22.00 -12.50 3.47
N SER A 180 -22.50 -11.90 2.37
CA SER A 180 -22.15 -12.33 1.01
C SER A 180 -20.65 -12.13 0.67
N TYR A 181 -20.01 -11.18 1.34
CA TYR A 181 -18.57 -10.92 1.25
C TYR A 181 -17.73 -11.85 2.13
N GLY A 182 -18.37 -12.77 2.88
CA GLY A 182 -17.71 -13.73 3.74
C GLY A 182 -17.25 -13.16 5.07
N PHE A 183 -17.81 -12.00 5.51
CA PHE A 183 -17.57 -11.50 6.85
C PHE A 183 -18.26 -12.37 7.89
N GLU A 184 -17.55 -12.63 8.98
CA GLU A 184 -18.06 -13.40 10.12
C GLU A 184 -18.83 -12.49 11.08
N TYR A 185 -20.04 -12.93 11.46
CA TYR A 185 -20.81 -12.26 12.51
C TYR A 185 -20.29 -12.65 13.90
N VAL A 186 -19.97 -11.65 14.71
CA VAL A 186 -19.40 -11.82 16.06
C VAL A 186 -20.07 -10.85 17.05
N ASP A 187 -19.91 -11.08 18.37
CA ASP A 187 -20.41 -10.17 19.41
C ASP A 187 -19.58 -8.89 19.49
N TYR A 188 -18.25 -9.02 19.31
CA TYR A 188 -17.26 -7.93 19.29
C TYR A 188 -16.26 -8.15 18.17
N VAL A 189 -15.93 -7.08 17.47
CA VAL A 189 -14.99 -7.11 16.34
C VAL A 189 -13.56 -6.97 16.84
N TYR A 190 -12.70 -7.93 16.48
CA TYR A 190 -11.29 -7.96 16.84
C TYR A 190 -10.35 -8.09 15.63
N GLU A 191 -10.81 -8.70 14.55
CA GLU A 191 -9.98 -9.02 13.39
C GLU A 191 -10.64 -8.60 12.09
N PRO A 192 -9.86 -8.29 11.01
CA PRO A 192 -10.41 -8.06 9.68
C PRO A 192 -11.29 -9.22 9.21
N GLY A 193 -12.41 -8.88 8.56
CA GLY A 193 -13.40 -9.85 8.12
C GLY A 193 -14.48 -10.14 9.16
N GLN A 194 -14.51 -9.44 10.28
CA GLN A 194 -15.55 -9.55 11.29
C GLN A 194 -16.50 -8.36 11.26
N TYR A 195 -17.76 -8.60 11.63
CA TYR A 195 -18.75 -7.56 11.89
C TYR A 195 -19.66 -7.91 13.06
N ALA A 196 -20.19 -6.89 13.72
CA ALA A 196 -21.13 -7.01 14.84
C ALA A 196 -22.28 -6.02 14.66
N VAL A 197 -23.49 -6.40 15.08
CA VAL A 197 -24.68 -5.53 15.06
C VAL A 197 -25.20 -5.39 16.48
N ARG A 198 -25.31 -4.14 16.97
CA ARG A 198 -25.76 -3.83 18.33
C ARG A 198 -26.75 -2.67 18.27
N GLY A 199 -28.03 -3.00 18.21
CA GLY A 199 -29.11 -2.00 18.06
C GLY A 199 -28.95 -1.23 16.74
N SER A 200 -28.73 0.08 16.80
CA SER A 200 -28.51 0.94 15.63
C SER A 200 -27.03 1.03 15.20
N ILE A 201 -26.14 0.22 15.77
CA ILE A 201 -24.71 0.28 15.51
C ILE A 201 -24.26 -0.96 14.73
N ILE A 202 -23.52 -0.74 13.65
CA ILE A 202 -22.78 -1.77 12.93
C ILE A 202 -21.29 -1.50 13.10
N ASP A 203 -20.59 -2.43 13.75
CA ASP A 203 -19.14 -2.46 13.80
C ASP A 203 -18.64 -3.40 12.70
N VAL A 204 -17.63 -2.99 11.92
CA VAL A 204 -17.06 -3.80 10.84
C VAL A 204 -15.58 -3.56 10.66
N PHE A 205 -14.81 -4.64 10.49
CA PHE A 205 -13.38 -4.55 10.22
C PHE A 205 -13.09 -4.97 8.77
N SER A 206 -12.89 -3.97 7.91
CA SER A 206 -12.54 -4.16 6.51
C SER A 206 -11.12 -4.68 6.35
N PHE A 207 -10.87 -5.52 5.32
CA PHE A 207 -9.52 -5.96 4.94
C PHE A 207 -8.63 -4.84 4.37
N ALA A 208 -9.19 -3.68 4.08
CA ALA A 208 -8.45 -2.51 3.57
C ALA A 208 -8.28 -1.40 4.62
N SER A 209 -8.36 -1.71 5.90
CA SER A 209 -8.31 -0.71 6.97
C SER A 209 -7.47 -1.22 8.15
N GLU A 210 -6.69 -0.33 8.73
CA GLU A 210 -5.90 -0.60 9.95
C GLU A 210 -6.79 -0.72 11.20
N TYR A 211 -7.91 0.02 11.23
CA TYR A 211 -8.86 0.06 12.35
C TYR A 211 -10.26 -0.31 11.90
N PRO A 212 -11.04 -0.98 12.75
CA PRO A 212 -12.45 -1.23 12.47
C PRO A 212 -13.26 0.07 12.48
N TYR A 213 -14.37 0.03 11.78
CA TYR A 213 -15.34 1.10 11.69
C TYR A 213 -16.56 0.82 12.57
N ARG A 214 -17.03 1.87 13.24
CA ARG A 214 -18.30 1.91 13.93
C ARG A 214 -19.23 2.85 13.18
N ILE A 215 -20.34 2.34 12.71
CA ILE A 215 -21.34 3.04 11.91
C ILE A 215 -22.61 3.13 12.73
N ASP A 216 -23.00 4.33 13.12
CA ASP A 216 -24.23 4.60 13.86
C ASP A 216 -25.35 4.99 12.90
N PHE A 217 -26.53 4.48 13.12
CA PHE A 217 -27.72 4.75 12.33
C PHE A 217 -28.79 5.45 13.15
N PHE A 218 -29.49 6.41 12.52
CA PHE A 218 -30.74 6.94 13.01
C PHE A 218 -31.85 6.50 12.04
N GLY A 219 -32.62 5.47 12.41
CA GLY A 219 -33.47 4.77 11.47
C GLY A 219 -32.62 4.13 10.35
N ASP A 220 -32.90 4.50 9.10
CA ASP A 220 -32.19 4.02 7.92
C ASP A 220 -31.08 4.99 7.46
N GLU A 221 -30.82 6.08 8.19
CA GLU A 221 -29.82 7.07 7.84
C GLU A 221 -28.53 6.84 8.61
N VAL A 222 -27.38 6.86 7.92
CA VAL A 222 -26.05 6.82 8.53
C VAL A 222 -25.80 8.14 9.26
N GLU A 223 -25.92 8.14 10.59
CA GLU A 223 -25.74 9.32 11.43
C GLU A 223 -24.27 9.68 11.61
N SER A 224 -23.43 8.67 11.86
CA SER A 224 -22.00 8.88 12.04
C SER A 224 -21.17 7.65 11.70
N ILE A 225 -19.94 7.88 11.25
CA ILE A 225 -18.94 6.86 11.01
C ILE A 225 -17.67 7.23 11.79
N ARG A 226 -17.12 6.27 12.54
CA ARG A 226 -15.89 6.44 13.34
C ARG A 226 -15.01 5.21 13.22
N THR A 227 -13.71 5.38 13.31
CA THR A 227 -12.80 4.27 13.62
C THR A 227 -12.77 4.05 15.14
N PHE A 228 -12.43 2.85 15.58
CA PHE A 228 -12.27 2.55 16.99
C PHE A 228 -11.10 1.60 17.26
N GLU A 229 -10.61 1.62 18.49
CA GLU A 229 -9.53 0.76 18.97
C GLU A 229 -10.07 -0.62 19.34
N VAL A 230 -9.43 -1.67 18.85
CA VAL A 230 -9.88 -3.06 19.05
C VAL A 230 -9.86 -3.44 20.54
N GLU A 231 -8.75 -3.15 21.24
CA GLU A 231 -8.59 -3.56 22.64
C GLU A 231 -9.52 -2.81 23.61
N SER A 232 -9.60 -1.49 23.48
CA SER A 232 -10.39 -0.65 24.37
C SER A 232 -11.83 -0.46 23.91
N GLN A 233 -12.17 -0.76 22.66
CA GLN A 233 -13.45 -0.50 22.00
C GLN A 233 -13.83 0.99 21.96
N LEU A 234 -12.86 1.90 22.23
CA LEU A 234 -13.07 3.34 22.25
C LEU A 234 -12.95 3.93 20.85
N SER A 235 -13.85 4.86 20.54
CA SER A 235 -13.83 5.59 19.27
C SER A 235 -12.58 6.46 19.14
N ARG A 236 -12.01 6.49 17.93
CA ARG A 236 -10.85 7.30 17.54
C ARG A 236 -11.28 8.49 16.68
N GLU A 237 -11.28 8.31 15.39
CA GLU A 237 -11.48 9.38 14.41
C GLU A 237 -12.87 9.32 13.78
N LYS A 238 -13.46 10.48 13.56
CA LYS A 238 -14.66 10.62 12.73
C LYS A 238 -14.27 10.58 11.26
N LYS A 239 -15.09 9.87 10.47
CA LYS A 239 -14.94 9.79 9.00
C LYS A 239 -16.22 10.27 8.34
N SER A 240 -16.10 10.88 7.16
CA SER A 240 -17.25 11.28 6.33
C SER A 240 -17.85 10.11 5.54
N GLY A 241 -17.05 9.04 5.35
CA GLY A 241 -17.47 7.83 4.66
C GLY A 241 -16.52 6.67 4.93
N VAL A 242 -16.95 5.48 4.56
CA VAL A 242 -16.19 4.24 4.68
C VAL A 242 -16.23 3.43 3.38
N SER A 243 -15.16 2.71 3.09
CA SER A 243 -15.09 1.70 2.05
C SER A 243 -14.76 0.36 2.69
N ILE A 244 -15.71 -0.57 2.64
CA ILE A 244 -15.57 -1.90 3.21
C ILE A 244 -15.21 -2.85 2.08
N VAL A 245 -14.05 -3.47 2.17
CA VAL A 245 -13.49 -4.38 1.18
C VAL A 245 -13.39 -5.76 1.79
N PRO A 246 -13.89 -6.81 1.11
CA PRO A 246 -13.77 -8.21 1.57
C PRO A 246 -12.34 -8.74 1.43
N ASP A 247 -12.15 -9.99 1.88
CA ASP A 247 -10.96 -10.77 1.52
C ASP A 247 -10.95 -11.03 0.01
N LEU A 248 -10.07 -10.34 -0.69
CA LEU A 248 -9.95 -10.45 -2.15
C LEU A 248 -9.31 -11.77 -2.59
N ALA A 249 -8.63 -12.46 -1.67
CA ALA A 249 -8.02 -13.76 -1.94
C ALA A 249 -9.07 -14.88 -2.13
N VAL A 250 -10.22 -14.72 -1.49
CA VAL A 250 -11.31 -15.71 -1.50
C VAL A 250 -12.36 -15.37 -2.57
N THR A 251 -12.54 -14.10 -2.86
CA THR A 251 -13.71 -13.59 -3.63
C THR A 251 -13.41 -13.19 -5.07
N GLY A 252 -12.15 -13.21 -5.52
CA GLY A 252 -11.75 -12.69 -6.83
C GLY A 252 -11.77 -13.73 -7.96
N ASP A 253 -12.72 -13.61 -8.90
CA ASP A 253 -12.80 -14.47 -10.10
C ASP A 253 -12.00 -13.92 -11.28
N VAL A 254 -11.97 -12.59 -11.47
CA VAL A 254 -11.28 -11.92 -12.57
C VAL A 254 -9.97 -11.33 -12.09
N THR A 255 -8.87 -11.95 -12.47
CA THR A 255 -7.52 -11.57 -12.04
C THR A 255 -6.71 -10.91 -13.16
N THR A 256 -5.81 -10.00 -12.77
CA THR A 256 -4.88 -9.31 -13.65
C THR A 256 -3.48 -9.28 -13.04
N SER A 257 -2.47 -8.84 -13.79
CA SER A 257 -1.16 -8.54 -13.24
C SER A 257 -1.22 -7.30 -12.35
N PHE A 258 -0.42 -7.26 -11.27
CA PHE A 258 -0.28 -6.03 -10.48
C PHE A 258 0.23 -4.85 -11.33
N LEU A 259 1.10 -5.11 -12.31
CA LEU A 259 1.62 -4.09 -13.22
C LEU A 259 0.53 -3.51 -14.16
N ASP A 260 -0.50 -4.28 -14.48
CA ASP A 260 -1.68 -3.79 -15.22
C ASP A 260 -2.66 -3.03 -14.31
N PHE A 261 -2.61 -3.32 -13.01
CA PHE A 261 -3.47 -2.68 -12.02
C PHE A 261 -3.01 -1.27 -11.65
N ILE A 262 -1.69 -0.99 -11.61
CA ILE A 262 -1.14 0.32 -11.24
C ILE A 262 -1.47 1.41 -12.28
N PRO A 263 -1.50 2.70 -11.89
CA PRO A 263 -1.65 3.82 -12.83
C PRO A 263 -0.52 3.84 -13.87
N LYS A 264 -0.82 4.30 -15.09
CA LYS A 264 0.16 4.32 -16.20
C LYS A 264 1.32 5.29 -16.00
N ASP A 265 1.14 6.29 -15.17
CA ASP A 265 2.13 7.31 -14.79
C ASP A 265 3.00 6.88 -13.60
N THR A 266 2.82 5.65 -13.11
CA THR A 266 3.63 5.10 -12.01
C THR A 266 5.10 5.00 -12.40
N THR A 267 5.98 5.51 -11.53
CA THR A 267 7.42 5.34 -11.67
C THR A 267 7.86 4.00 -11.08
N LEU A 268 8.45 3.14 -11.91
CA LEU A 268 9.02 1.87 -11.47
C LEU A 268 10.51 2.05 -11.18
N ALA A 269 10.94 1.73 -9.96
CA ALA A 269 12.33 1.71 -9.56
C ALA A 269 12.76 0.27 -9.24
N MET A 270 13.80 -0.22 -9.89
CA MET A 270 14.28 -1.59 -9.73
C MET A 270 15.80 -1.68 -9.91
N ARG A 271 16.38 -2.73 -9.37
CA ARG A 271 17.83 -2.92 -9.41
C ARG A 271 18.33 -3.35 -10.78
N ASP A 272 17.69 -4.36 -11.38
CA ASP A 272 18.04 -4.94 -12.68
C ASP A 272 16.78 -5.49 -13.36
N PHE A 273 16.43 -4.89 -14.50
CA PHE A 273 15.25 -5.30 -15.26
C PHE A 273 15.38 -6.70 -15.86
N LEU A 274 16.55 -7.09 -16.35
CA LEU A 274 16.74 -8.40 -16.96
C LEU A 274 16.62 -9.51 -15.92
N TRP A 275 17.26 -9.31 -14.78
CA TRP A 275 17.14 -10.22 -13.65
C TRP A 275 15.68 -10.32 -13.15
N LEU A 276 14.99 -9.20 -12.96
CA LEU A 276 13.59 -9.17 -12.55
C LEU A 276 12.70 -9.98 -13.48
N ARG A 277 12.84 -9.78 -14.80
CA ARG A 277 12.08 -10.52 -15.83
C ARG A 277 12.31 -12.03 -15.73
N GLU A 278 13.54 -12.47 -15.47
CA GLU A 278 13.85 -13.89 -15.27
C GLU A 278 13.20 -14.45 -14.00
N GLN A 279 13.21 -13.69 -12.88
CA GLN A 279 12.59 -14.15 -11.64
C GLN A 279 11.07 -14.29 -11.78
N ILE A 280 10.39 -13.30 -12.34
CA ILE A 280 8.94 -13.38 -12.59
C ILE A 280 8.62 -14.53 -13.55
N GLY A 281 9.42 -14.73 -14.59
CA GLY A 281 9.23 -15.85 -15.53
C GLY A 281 9.39 -17.23 -14.88
N ARG A 282 10.28 -17.39 -13.89
CA ARG A 282 10.45 -18.65 -13.14
C ARG A 282 9.32 -18.93 -12.16
N ALA A 283 8.69 -17.90 -11.63
CA ALA A 283 7.56 -18.04 -10.69
C ALA A 283 6.26 -18.52 -11.38
N HIS A 284 6.21 -18.48 -12.72
CA HIS A 284 5.07 -18.94 -13.52
C HIS A 284 5.25 -20.38 -14.10
N VAL A 285 6.34 -21.06 -13.79
CA VAL A 285 6.61 -22.45 -14.15
C VAL A 285 6.46 -23.34 -12.92
#